data_eda859f23c1d7db8fc7a3b223b9ddbde
#
_entry.id   eda859f23c1d7db8fc7a3b223b9ddbde
#
_cell.length_a   1.000
_cell.length_b   1.000
_cell.length_c   1.000
_cell.angle_alpha   90.00
_cell.angle_beta   90.00
_cell.angle_gamma   90.00
#
_symmetry.space_group_name_H-M   'P 1'
#
loop_
_entity.id
_entity.type
_entity.pdbx_description
1 polymer ?
#
loop_
_entity_poly.entity_id
_entity_poly.type
_entity_poly.pdbx_seq_one_letter_code
_entity_poly.pdbx_strand_id
1 'polypeptide(L)'
;LIAAQKSVIGMLIDDHRKVQKIFKDFESVEDTAQKQQMVIEACTELTAHAEVEEQHFYPFLRDADPEKFGDLLDEAKVEHASAKDLIAQLMQMSPEDDLYDAKFIVLGEYVNHHIAEEEDELFPEVAKEKYDLRELEQPMLETKEAVISRATKELKMA
;
A
#
# COMPACT_ATOMS: atom_id res chain seq x y z
N LEU A 1 16.40 8.41 10.75
CA LEU A 1 16.49 6.94 10.68
C LEU A 1 17.93 6.45 10.79
N ILE A 2 18.16 5.42 11.56
CA ILE A 2 19.48 4.76 11.59
C ILE A 2 19.63 3.85 10.35
N ALA A 3 20.87 3.50 10.01
CA ALA A 3 21.17 2.70 8.84
C ALA A 3 20.38 1.37 8.80
N ALA A 4 20.17 0.74 9.95
CA ALA A 4 19.45 -0.53 10.07
C ALA A 4 17.94 -0.42 9.77
N GLN A 5 17.40 0.78 9.57
CA GLN A 5 16.00 1.04 9.28
C GLN A 5 15.75 1.59 7.88
N LYS A 6 16.76 2.22 7.29
CA LYS A 6 16.59 3.00 6.05
C LYS A 6 16.08 2.19 4.87
N SER A 7 16.56 0.98 4.69
CA SER A 7 16.17 0.12 3.58
C SER A 7 14.68 -0.24 3.62
N VAL A 8 14.20 -0.66 4.79
CA VAL A 8 12.82 -1.11 4.97
C VAL A 8 11.85 0.06 4.93
N ILE A 9 12.12 1.10 5.72
CA ILE A 9 11.24 2.28 5.75
C ILE A 9 11.28 2.99 4.39
N GLY A 10 12.45 3.08 3.77
CA GLY A 10 12.60 3.68 2.44
C GLY A 10 11.78 2.95 1.38
N MET A 11 11.75 1.61 1.42
CA MET A 11 10.94 0.81 0.50
C MET A 11 9.46 1.12 0.66
N LEU A 12 8.97 1.23 1.89
CA LEU A 12 7.57 1.55 2.16
C LEU A 12 7.22 2.97 1.69
N ILE A 13 8.10 3.93 1.92
CA ILE A 13 7.91 5.32 1.47
C ILE A 13 7.93 5.41 -0.05
N ASP A 14 8.82 4.68 -0.73
CA ASP A 14 8.87 4.65 -2.18
C ASP A 14 7.56 4.13 -2.77
N ASP A 15 6.98 3.10 -2.16
CA ASP A 15 5.66 2.60 -2.54
C ASP A 15 4.59 3.68 -2.40
N HIS A 16 4.61 4.43 -1.28
CA HIS A 16 3.69 5.54 -1.05
C HIS A 16 3.78 6.60 -2.16
N ARG A 17 4.99 7.01 -2.51
CA ARG A 17 5.19 8.06 -3.53
C ARG A 17 4.74 7.58 -4.91
N LYS A 18 4.95 6.31 -5.22
CA LYS A 18 4.52 5.73 -6.49
C LYS A 18 3.01 5.79 -6.67
N VAL A 19 2.26 5.32 -5.68
CA VAL A 19 0.80 5.32 -5.77
C VAL A 19 0.22 6.73 -5.70
N GLN A 20 0.80 7.61 -4.89
CA GLN A 20 0.38 9.01 -4.82
C GLN A 20 0.51 9.70 -6.18
N LYS A 21 1.58 9.41 -6.91
CA LYS A 21 1.77 9.94 -8.26
C LYS A 21 0.68 9.43 -9.22
N ILE A 22 0.35 8.15 -9.15
CA ILE A 22 -0.70 7.58 -9.99
C ILE A 22 -2.04 8.27 -9.71
N PHE A 23 -2.42 8.43 -8.45
CA PHE A 23 -3.67 9.10 -8.09
C PHE A 23 -3.72 10.55 -8.58
N LYS A 24 -2.61 11.26 -8.45
CA LYS A 24 -2.52 12.64 -8.91
C LYS A 24 -2.63 12.74 -10.44
N ASP A 25 -1.87 11.92 -11.15
CA ASP A 25 -1.85 11.94 -12.61
C ASP A 25 -3.20 11.53 -13.21
N PHE A 26 -3.93 10.65 -12.53
CA PHE A 26 -5.26 10.21 -12.95
C PHE A 26 -6.24 11.36 -13.15
N GLU A 27 -6.15 12.40 -12.34
CA GLU A 27 -7.06 13.56 -12.41
C GLU A 27 -7.05 14.26 -13.76
N SER A 28 -5.94 14.20 -14.49
CA SER A 28 -5.79 14.88 -15.77
C SER A 28 -5.89 13.96 -17.00
N VAL A 29 -6.16 12.66 -16.79
CA VAL A 29 -6.25 11.68 -17.86
C VAL A 29 -7.69 11.52 -18.30
N GLU A 30 -7.94 11.56 -19.60
CA GLU A 30 -9.29 11.40 -20.19
C GLU A 30 -9.41 10.08 -20.96
N ASP A 31 -8.30 9.55 -21.48
CA ASP A 31 -8.31 8.31 -22.24
C ASP A 31 -8.69 7.11 -21.36
N THR A 32 -9.73 6.41 -21.77
CA THR A 32 -10.33 5.30 -21.01
C THR A 32 -9.36 4.14 -20.80
N ALA A 33 -8.60 3.77 -21.84
CA ALA A 33 -7.61 2.70 -21.74
C ALA A 33 -6.49 3.07 -20.78
N GLN A 34 -6.05 4.32 -20.81
CA GLN A 34 -5.00 4.81 -19.92
C GLN A 34 -5.49 4.82 -18.47
N LYS A 35 -6.73 5.27 -18.24
CA LYS A 35 -7.36 5.22 -16.91
C LYS A 35 -7.36 3.81 -16.35
N GLN A 36 -7.75 2.83 -17.15
CA GLN A 36 -7.80 1.44 -16.74
C GLN A 36 -6.41 0.92 -16.35
N GLN A 37 -5.40 1.23 -17.14
CA GLN A 37 -4.01 0.83 -16.82
C GLN A 37 -3.54 1.45 -15.50
N MET A 38 -3.87 2.71 -15.27
CA MET A 38 -3.49 3.40 -14.02
C MET A 38 -4.19 2.79 -12.81
N VAL A 39 -5.47 2.48 -12.92
CA VAL A 39 -6.23 1.83 -11.85
C VAL A 39 -5.64 0.45 -11.54
N ILE A 40 -5.37 -0.36 -12.56
CA ILE A 40 -4.78 -1.68 -12.39
C ILE A 40 -3.41 -1.59 -11.73
N GLU A 41 -2.57 -0.68 -12.18
CA GLU A 41 -1.22 -0.49 -11.61
C GLU A 41 -1.30 -0.08 -10.13
N ALA A 42 -2.11 0.93 -9.82
CA ALA A 42 -2.27 1.38 -8.44
C ALA A 42 -2.83 0.28 -7.54
N CYS A 43 -3.85 -0.44 -7.99
CA CYS A 43 -4.46 -1.51 -7.21
C CYS A 43 -3.48 -2.68 -6.98
N THR A 44 -2.67 -3.01 -7.98
CA THR A 44 -1.63 -4.04 -7.85
C THR A 44 -0.57 -3.63 -6.83
N GLU A 45 -0.07 -2.40 -6.94
CA GLU A 45 0.94 -1.89 -6.00
C GLU A 45 0.38 -1.80 -4.57
N LEU A 46 -0.85 -1.35 -4.41
CA LEU A 46 -1.49 -1.26 -3.08
C LEU A 46 -1.70 -2.64 -2.47
N THR A 47 -2.10 -3.62 -3.27
CA THR A 47 -2.29 -4.99 -2.80
C THR A 47 -0.96 -5.58 -2.31
N ALA A 48 0.10 -5.40 -3.10
CA ALA A 48 1.43 -5.86 -2.72
C ALA A 48 1.93 -5.17 -1.45
N HIS A 49 1.78 -3.86 -1.37
CA HIS A 49 2.21 -3.07 -0.22
C HIS A 49 1.49 -3.50 1.07
N ALA A 50 0.16 -3.69 0.99
CA ALA A 50 -0.63 -4.14 2.14
C ALA A 50 -0.19 -5.54 2.61
N GLU A 51 0.06 -6.46 1.70
CA GLU A 51 0.53 -7.80 2.08
C GLU A 51 1.92 -7.77 2.72
N VAL A 52 2.83 -6.96 2.20
CA VAL A 52 4.16 -6.77 2.79
C VAL A 52 4.05 -6.29 4.23
N GLU A 53 3.21 -5.30 4.47
CA GLU A 53 3.00 -4.78 5.82
C GLU A 53 2.33 -5.80 6.74
N GLU A 54 1.28 -6.46 6.28
CA GLU A 54 0.51 -7.40 7.09
C GLU A 54 1.26 -8.69 7.41
N GLN A 55 2.13 -9.14 6.51
CA GLN A 55 2.90 -10.38 6.71
C GLN A 55 4.21 -10.18 7.46
N HIS A 56 4.84 -9.02 7.34
CA HIS A 56 6.20 -8.81 7.86
C HIS A 56 6.35 -7.63 8.80
N PHE A 57 6.00 -6.43 8.35
CA PHE A 57 6.31 -5.21 9.09
C PHE A 57 5.44 -5.04 10.34
N TYR A 58 4.13 -5.17 10.19
CA TYR A 58 3.21 -5.02 11.32
C TYR A 58 3.38 -6.11 12.39
N PRO A 59 3.52 -7.40 12.02
CA PRO A 59 3.78 -8.42 13.04
C PRO A 59 5.08 -8.18 13.81
N PHE A 60 6.13 -7.71 13.14
CA PHE A 60 7.39 -7.37 13.80
C PHE A 60 7.17 -6.29 14.87
N LEU A 61 6.44 -5.23 14.54
CA LEU A 61 6.19 -4.14 15.49
C LEU A 61 5.31 -4.58 16.65
N ARG A 62 4.28 -5.39 16.37
CA ARG A 62 3.38 -5.90 17.40
C ARG A 62 4.14 -6.78 18.39
N ASP A 63 5.04 -7.62 17.90
CA ASP A 63 5.87 -8.48 18.75
C ASP A 63 6.88 -7.66 19.56
N ALA A 64 7.41 -6.60 18.97
CA ALA A 64 8.41 -5.74 19.63
C ALA A 64 7.81 -4.95 20.79
N ASP A 65 6.62 -4.37 20.63
CA ASP A 65 5.95 -3.58 21.67
C ASP A 65 4.45 -3.52 21.40
N PRO A 66 3.68 -4.54 21.88
CA PRO A 66 2.24 -4.59 21.61
C PRO A 66 1.47 -3.43 22.22
N GLU A 67 1.92 -2.89 23.36
CA GLU A 67 1.24 -1.76 23.99
C GLU A 67 1.41 -0.48 23.18
N LYS A 68 2.61 -0.25 22.68
CA LYS A 68 2.93 0.97 21.93
C LYS A 68 2.26 0.99 20.55
N PHE A 69 2.32 -0.13 19.84
CA PHE A 69 1.91 -0.19 18.44
C PHE A 69 0.51 -0.79 18.22
N GLY A 70 -0.04 -1.48 19.22
CA GLY A 70 -1.28 -2.23 19.04
C GLY A 70 -2.42 -1.44 18.42
N ASP A 71 -2.73 -0.27 18.96
CA ASP A 71 -3.85 0.54 18.48
C ASP A 71 -3.61 1.05 17.06
N LEU A 72 -2.41 1.54 16.77
CA LEU A 72 -2.06 2.01 15.42
C LEU A 72 -2.16 0.87 14.40
N LEU A 73 -1.69 -0.33 14.76
CA LEU A 73 -1.72 -1.49 13.87
C LEU A 73 -3.16 -1.99 13.67
N ASP A 74 -3.99 -1.94 14.69
CA ASP A 74 -5.41 -2.31 14.57
C ASP A 74 -6.15 -1.34 13.66
N GLU A 75 -5.90 -0.03 13.78
CA GLU A 75 -6.45 0.97 12.88
C GLU A 75 -5.99 0.74 11.44
N ALA A 76 -4.71 0.46 11.24
CA ALA A 76 -4.14 0.15 9.92
C ALA A 76 -4.85 -1.06 9.30
N LYS A 77 -5.12 -2.09 10.08
CA LYS A 77 -5.83 -3.28 9.61
C LYS A 77 -7.22 -2.96 9.08
N VAL A 78 -7.96 -2.12 9.79
CA VAL A 78 -9.30 -1.67 9.37
C VAL A 78 -9.20 -0.83 8.09
N GLU A 79 -8.23 0.08 8.03
CA GLU A 79 -8.01 0.91 6.85
C GLU A 79 -7.64 0.07 5.62
N HIS A 80 -6.78 -0.94 5.80
CA HIS A 80 -6.43 -1.88 4.73
C HIS A 80 -7.65 -2.64 4.23
N ALA A 81 -8.53 -3.07 5.13
CA ALA A 81 -9.75 -3.80 4.75
C ALA A 81 -10.67 -2.92 3.90
N SER A 82 -10.83 -1.65 4.25
CA SER A 82 -11.63 -0.69 3.49
C SER A 82 -11.05 -0.46 2.09
N ALA A 83 -9.74 -0.29 2.00
CA ALA A 83 -9.06 -0.14 0.71
C ALA A 83 -9.20 -1.40 -0.16
N LYS A 84 -9.03 -2.57 0.43
CA LYS A 84 -9.17 -3.86 -0.28
C LYS A 84 -10.57 -4.04 -0.86
N ASP A 85 -11.60 -3.59 -0.16
CA ASP A 85 -12.97 -3.66 -0.67
C ASP A 85 -13.15 -2.80 -1.93
N LEU A 86 -12.67 -1.56 -1.91
CA LEU A 86 -12.71 -0.69 -3.10
C LEU A 86 -11.89 -1.26 -4.25
N ILE A 87 -10.70 -1.81 -3.95
CA ILE A 87 -9.86 -2.44 -4.96
C ILE A 87 -10.60 -3.61 -5.62
N ALA A 88 -11.24 -4.47 -4.84
CA ALA A 88 -12.00 -5.59 -5.37
C ALA A 88 -13.13 -5.13 -6.29
N GLN A 89 -13.83 -4.07 -5.94
CA GLN A 89 -14.87 -3.48 -6.78
C GLN A 89 -14.30 -2.95 -8.10
N LEU A 90 -13.24 -2.16 -8.02
CA LEU A 90 -12.60 -1.57 -9.21
C LEU A 90 -12.07 -2.62 -10.18
N MET A 91 -11.52 -3.73 -9.67
CA MET A 91 -10.97 -4.79 -10.50
C MET A 91 -12.05 -5.55 -11.29
N GLN A 92 -13.33 -5.43 -10.90
CA GLN A 92 -14.46 -6.02 -11.60
C GLN A 92 -15.22 -5.02 -12.47
N MET A 93 -14.84 -3.75 -12.45
CA MET A 93 -15.51 -2.68 -13.18
C MET A 93 -14.79 -2.35 -14.49
N SER A 94 -15.55 -1.74 -15.40
CA SER A 94 -15.03 -1.15 -16.62
C SER A 94 -14.84 0.36 -16.42
N PRO A 95 -13.87 0.98 -17.09
CA PRO A 95 -13.72 2.45 -17.05
C PRO A 95 -14.92 3.25 -17.51
N GLU A 96 -15.83 2.62 -18.27
CA GLU A 96 -17.08 3.26 -18.70
C GLU A 96 -18.19 3.17 -17.66
N ASP A 97 -18.03 2.36 -16.62
CA ASP A 97 -19.04 2.21 -15.58
C ASP A 97 -19.20 3.50 -14.79
N ASP A 98 -20.43 3.81 -14.43
CA ASP A 98 -20.70 4.91 -13.51
C ASP A 98 -19.97 4.62 -12.20
N LEU A 99 -19.46 5.64 -11.56
CA LEU A 99 -18.73 5.56 -10.30
C LEU A 99 -17.32 4.98 -10.39
N TYR A 100 -16.84 4.58 -11.56
CA TYR A 100 -15.46 4.06 -11.69
C TYR A 100 -14.44 5.10 -11.19
N ASP A 101 -14.49 6.30 -11.79
CA ASP A 101 -13.59 7.38 -11.40
C ASP A 101 -13.78 7.77 -9.93
N ALA A 102 -15.03 7.89 -9.49
CA ALA A 102 -15.32 8.26 -8.10
C ALA A 102 -14.76 7.26 -7.09
N LYS A 103 -14.89 5.97 -7.38
CA LYS A 103 -14.34 4.93 -6.49
C LYS A 103 -12.82 4.98 -6.42
N PHE A 104 -12.16 5.26 -7.55
CA PHE A 104 -10.70 5.39 -7.55
C PHE A 104 -10.25 6.64 -6.79
N ILE A 105 -10.96 7.75 -6.94
CA ILE A 105 -10.67 8.98 -6.20
C ILE A 105 -10.83 8.76 -4.69
N VAL A 106 -11.90 8.11 -4.28
CA VAL A 106 -12.13 7.80 -2.85
C VAL A 106 -11.06 6.85 -2.31
N LEU A 107 -10.68 5.86 -3.11
CA LEU A 107 -9.55 4.98 -2.74
C LEU A 107 -8.28 5.81 -2.48
N GLY A 108 -7.99 6.77 -3.34
CA GLY A 108 -6.84 7.68 -3.17
C GLY A 108 -6.91 8.48 -1.88
N GLU A 109 -8.10 8.95 -1.50
CA GLU A 109 -8.30 9.68 -0.24
C GLU A 109 -8.01 8.78 0.97
N TYR A 110 -8.50 7.54 0.96
CA TYR A 110 -8.24 6.57 2.03
C TYR A 110 -6.75 6.24 2.12
N VAL A 111 -6.12 6.02 0.98
CA VAL A 111 -4.69 5.71 0.91
C VAL A 111 -3.85 6.87 1.42
N ASN A 112 -4.16 8.10 1.01
CA ASN A 112 -3.43 9.28 1.48
C ASN A 112 -3.56 9.49 2.98
N HIS A 113 -4.74 9.23 3.54
CA HIS A 113 -4.96 9.30 4.98
C HIS A 113 -4.09 8.28 5.72
N HIS A 114 -4.08 7.04 5.23
CA HIS A 114 -3.27 5.95 5.80
C HIS A 114 -1.77 6.26 5.69
N ILE A 115 -1.32 6.78 4.55
CA ILE A 115 0.07 7.17 4.34
C ILE A 115 0.48 8.24 5.35
N ALA A 116 -0.36 9.24 5.57
CA ALA A 116 -0.07 10.30 6.54
C ALA A 116 0.05 9.74 7.96
N GLU A 117 -0.82 8.82 8.35
CA GLU A 117 -0.71 8.17 9.67
C GLU A 117 0.58 7.38 9.81
N GLU A 118 0.97 6.63 8.79
CA GLU A 118 2.22 5.87 8.85
C GLU A 118 3.45 6.78 8.91
N GLU A 119 3.52 7.76 8.05
CA GLU A 119 4.70 8.62 7.96
C GLU A 119 4.81 9.62 9.11
N ASP A 120 3.69 10.10 9.62
CA ASP A 120 3.67 11.12 10.67
C ASP A 120 3.60 10.52 12.08
N GLU A 121 3.08 9.33 12.25
CA GLU A 121 2.88 8.72 13.57
C GLU A 121 3.65 7.41 13.75
N LEU A 122 3.48 6.43 12.85
CA LEU A 122 4.06 5.10 13.02
C LEU A 122 5.57 5.08 12.80
N PHE A 123 6.03 5.57 11.66
CA PHE A 123 7.46 5.54 11.33
C PHE A 123 8.32 6.35 12.30
N PRO A 124 7.89 7.54 12.76
CA PRO A 124 8.65 8.25 13.79
C PRO A 124 8.81 7.47 15.10
N GLU A 125 7.79 6.73 15.51
CA GLU A 125 7.88 5.90 16.72
C GLU A 125 8.84 4.71 16.52
N VAL A 126 8.83 4.11 15.32
CA VAL A 126 9.80 3.06 14.96
C VAL A 126 11.22 3.60 14.99
N ALA A 127 11.42 4.80 14.46
CA ALA A 127 12.72 5.46 14.43
C ALA A 127 13.26 5.72 15.84
N LYS A 128 12.41 6.17 16.76
CA LYS A 128 12.79 6.43 18.17
C LYS A 128 13.30 5.20 18.88
N GLU A 129 12.69 4.05 18.62
CA GLU A 129 13.05 2.79 19.26
C GLU A 129 14.32 2.15 18.68
N LYS A 130 14.78 2.67 17.54
CA LYS A 130 16.01 2.21 16.88
C LYS A 130 16.04 0.71 16.59
N TYR A 131 14.88 0.12 16.28
CA TYR A 131 14.82 -1.30 15.91
C TYR A 131 15.70 -1.60 14.69
N ASP A 132 16.30 -2.77 14.68
CA ASP A 132 17.01 -3.28 13.52
C ASP A 132 16.00 -3.97 12.60
N LEU A 133 15.74 -3.38 11.45
CA LEU A 133 14.75 -3.89 10.48
C LEU A 133 15.38 -4.67 9.33
N ARG A 134 16.71 -4.86 9.33
CA ARG A 134 17.43 -5.47 8.19
C ARG A 134 16.93 -6.88 7.86
N GLU A 135 16.53 -7.66 8.85
CA GLU A 135 16.01 -9.02 8.62
C GLU A 135 14.69 -9.03 7.84
N LEU A 136 13.95 -7.93 7.83
CA LEU A 136 12.68 -7.82 7.12
C LEU A 136 12.86 -7.53 5.63
N GLU A 137 13.99 -6.98 5.23
CA GLU A 137 14.18 -6.48 3.86
C GLU A 137 13.93 -7.54 2.80
N GLN A 138 14.63 -8.67 2.87
CA GLN A 138 14.52 -9.72 1.85
C GLN A 138 13.14 -10.38 1.84
N PRO A 139 12.56 -10.79 2.98
CA PRO A 139 11.19 -11.32 2.97
C PRO A 139 10.16 -10.35 2.42
N MET A 140 10.28 -9.06 2.72
CA MET A 140 9.37 -8.03 2.21
C MET A 140 9.48 -7.89 0.70
N LEU A 141 10.70 -7.87 0.15
CA LEU A 141 10.93 -7.83 -1.29
C LEU A 141 10.35 -9.06 -2.00
N GLU A 142 10.57 -10.24 -1.44
CA GLU A 142 10.05 -11.49 -2.00
C GLU A 142 8.52 -11.51 -2.03
N THR A 143 7.88 -11.06 -0.96
CA THR A 143 6.41 -10.96 -0.90
C THR A 143 5.91 -9.97 -1.94
N LYS A 144 6.52 -8.81 -2.05
CA LYS A 144 6.14 -7.80 -3.03
C LYS A 144 6.22 -8.36 -4.46
N GLU A 145 7.33 -8.97 -4.81
CA GLU A 145 7.54 -9.54 -6.14
C GLU A 145 6.54 -10.66 -6.44
N ALA A 146 6.24 -11.52 -5.46
CA ALA A 146 5.29 -12.61 -5.62
C ALA A 146 3.88 -12.08 -5.88
N VAL A 147 3.44 -11.06 -5.15
CA VAL A 147 2.10 -10.47 -5.32
C VAL A 147 1.99 -9.80 -6.70
N ILE A 148 2.96 -9.01 -7.09
CA ILE A 148 2.97 -8.33 -8.39
C ILE A 148 2.99 -9.35 -9.53
N SER A 149 3.76 -10.41 -9.40
CA SER A 149 3.84 -11.49 -10.39
C SER A 149 2.50 -12.21 -10.55
N ARG A 150 1.81 -12.52 -9.45
CA ARG A 150 0.46 -13.14 -9.50
C ARG A 150 -0.54 -12.24 -10.20
N ALA A 151 -0.56 -10.97 -9.85
CA ALA A 151 -1.47 -9.99 -10.45
C ALA A 151 -1.22 -9.88 -11.96
N THR A 152 0.04 -9.83 -12.37
CA THR A 152 0.41 -9.77 -13.79
C THR A 152 -0.07 -11.00 -14.55
N LYS A 153 0.09 -12.19 -13.97
CA LYS A 153 -0.38 -13.45 -14.59
C LYS A 153 -1.90 -13.49 -14.70
N GLU A 154 -2.61 -13.08 -13.67
CA GLU A 154 -4.08 -13.03 -13.68
C GLU A 154 -4.59 -12.10 -14.78
N LEU A 155 -3.96 -10.94 -14.96
CA LEU A 155 -4.33 -10.00 -16.02
C LEU A 155 -4.07 -10.57 -17.41
N LYS A 156 -2.98 -11.31 -17.62
CA LYS A 156 -2.68 -11.94 -18.90
C LYS A 156 -3.62 -13.09 -19.23
N MET A 157 -4.17 -13.74 -18.23
CA MET A 157 -5.12 -14.85 -18.41
C MET A 157 -6.55 -14.38 -18.63
N ALA A 158 -6.84 -13.15 -18.28
CA ALA A 158 -8.13 -12.53 -18.51
C ALA A 158 -8.19 -11.93 -19.90
#